data_5f048416c11c42e55d067e95c3a4d26e
#
_entry.id   5f048416c11c42e55d067e95c3a4d26e
#
_cell.length_a   1.000
_cell.length_b   1.000
_cell.length_c   1.000
_cell.angle_alpha   90.00
_cell.angle_beta   90.00
_cell.angle_gamma   90.00
#
_symmetry.space_group_name_H-M   'P 1'
#
loop_
_entity.id
_entity.type
_entity.pdbx_description
1 polymer ?
#
loop_
_entity_poly.entity_id
_entity_poly.type
_entity_poly.pdbx_seq_one_letter_code
_entity_poly.pdbx_strand_id
1 'polypeptide(L)'
;MKFPKTPVQGQGFVRPENSSDDISVIKFEAAKVRIVKINGEPWFVAKDVCAALELSNSRMALQALDDDERNTVTLTYGIRGNPNHSAVSESGFYKLIARSRKATTPGTFAHRFSNWVFREVIPSIRKTGAYGVPFALLNDFSKRQAAYQQEASKRGYRLQQCKEAKEALEREERALWRKYQPDFLEGDNDA
;
A
#
# COMPACT_ATOMS: atom_id res chain seq x y z
N MET A 1 -47.06 -1.77 19.00
CA MET A 1 -46.07 -1.05 18.16
C MET A 1 -45.04 -2.05 17.65
N LYS A 2 -45.06 -2.35 16.35
CA LYS A 2 -44.10 -3.28 15.71
C LYS A 2 -42.96 -2.45 15.11
N PHE A 3 -41.73 -2.69 15.54
CA PHE A 3 -40.54 -2.12 14.91
C PHE A 3 -40.22 -2.86 13.60
N PRO A 4 -39.92 -2.16 12.50
CA PRO A 4 -39.53 -2.80 11.26
C PRO A 4 -38.08 -3.36 11.39
N LYS A 5 -37.91 -4.65 11.03
CA LYS A 5 -36.60 -5.28 10.89
C LYS A 5 -35.97 -4.80 9.58
N THR A 6 -34.94 -3.99 9.67
CA THR A 6 -34.07 -3.64 8.55
C THR A 6 -33.21 -4.86 8.20
N PRO A 7 -33.14 -5.28 6.93
CA PRO A 7 -32.21 -6.34 6.54
C PRO A 7 -30.77 -5.84 6.64
N VAL A 8 -29.96 -6.55 7.39
CA VAL A 8 -28.50 -6.35 7.42
C VAL A 8 -27.97 -6.78 6.05
N GLN A 9 -27.65 -5.81 5.21
CA GLN A 9 -26.90 -6.06 3.98
C GLN A 9 -25.53 -6.59 4.38
N GLY A 10 -25.18 -7.77 3.87
CA GLY A 10 -23.87 -8.37 4.03
C GLY A 10 -22.80 -7.41 3.53
N GLN A 11 -21.95 -6.98 4.44
CA GLN A 11 -20.74 -6.26 4.10
C GLN A 11 -19.84 -7.22 3.32
N GLY A 12 -19.83 -7.05 1.99
CA GLY A 12 -18.86 -7.69 1.14
C GLY A 12 -17.47 -7.29 1.61
N PHE A 13 -16.63 -8.29 1.85
CA PHE A 13 -15.22 -8.13 2.18
C PHE A 13 -14.55 -7.39 1.02
N VAL A 14 -14.41 -6.07 1.15
CA VAL A 14 -13.63 -5.25 0.22
C VAL A 14 -12.17 -5.57 0.50
N ARG A 15 -11.52 -6.30 -0.41
CA ARG A 15 -10.06 -6.43 -0.39
C ARG A 15 -9.47 -5.04 -0.55
N PRO A 16 -8.69 -4.52 0.39
CA PRO A 16 -7.92 -3.31 0.14
C PRO A 16 -6.92 -3.61 -0.98
N GLU A 17 -6.98 -2.86 -2.07
CA GLU A 17 -5.94 -2.87 -3.09
C GLU A 17 -4.70 -2.20 -2.48
N ASN A 18 -3.89 -2.99 -1.76
CA ASN A 18 -2.59 -2.56 -1.26
C ASN A 18 -1.63 -2.59 -2.45
N SER A 19 -1.45 -1.44 -3.07
CA SER A 19 -0.31 -1.23 -3.96
C SER A 19 0.98 -1.39 -3.16
N SER A 20 1.98 -2.03 -3.74
CA SER A 20 3.32 -2.27 -3.14
C SER A 20 4.05 -1.00 -2.68
N ASP A 21 3.51 0.18 -2.99
CA ASP A 21 4.10 1.49 -2.71
C ASP A 21 3.78 2.03 -1.30
N ASP A 22 2.91 1.36 -0.53
CA ASP A 22 2.46 1.81 0.80
C ASP A 22 3.18 1.14 1.97
N ILE A 23 4.29 0.42 1.72
CA ILE A 23 5.06 -0.23 2.77
C ILE A 23 6.25 0.64 3.15
N SER A 24 6.31 1.07 4.41
CA SER A 24 7.48 1.71 5.01
C SER A 24 8.09 0.84 6.09
N VAL A 25 9.37 1.06 6.41
CA VAL A 25 10.10 0.28 7.40
C VAL A 25 10.77 1.22 8.39
N ILE A 26 10.43 1.11 9.65
CA ILE A 26 11.17 1.73 10.75
C ILE A 26 12.27 0.77 11.20
N LYS A 27 13.49 1.29 11.28
CA LYS A 27 14.67 0.52 11.75
C LYS A 27 15.15 1.08 13.08
N PHE A 28 15.39 0.19 14.03
CA PHE A 28 16.02 0.49 15.30
C PHE A 28 17.01 -0.63 15.63
N GLU A 29 18.31 -0.33 15.69
CA GLU A 29 19.38 -1.33 15.84
C GLU A 29 19.19 -2.49 14.85
N ALA A 30 19.02 -3.72 15.33
CA ALA A 30 18.76 -4.90 14.52
C ALA A 30 17.28 -5.13 14.18
N ALA A 31 16.34 -4.42 14.82
CA ALA A 31 14.92 -4.58 14.58
C ALA A 31 14.45 -3.78 13.37
N LYS A 32 13.59 -4.39 12.58
CA LYS A 32 12.89 -3.77 11.44
C LYS A 32 11.41 -3.99 11.65
N VAL A 33 10.65 -2.89 11.74
CA VAL A 33 9.19 -2.94 11.87
C VAL A 33 8.59 -2.42 10.58
N ARG A 34 7.89 -3.29 9.87
CA ARG A 34 7.16 -2.94 8.64
C ARG A 34 5.87 -2.24 9.00
N ILE A 35 5.57 -1.18 8.27
CA ILE A 35 4.36 -0.39 8.40
C ILE A 35 3.65 -0.42 7.05
N VAL A 36 2.36 -0.68 7.08
CA VAL A 36 1.48 -0.68 5.90
C VAL A 36 0.43 0.40 6.10
N LYS A 37 0.14 1.19 5.08
CA LYS A 37 -0.96 2.14 5.13
C LYS A 37 -2.26 1.45 4.72
N ILE A 38 -3.29 1.57 5.55
CA ILE A 38 -4.65 1.11 5.26
C ILE A 38 -5.57 2.31 5.44
N ASN A 39 -6.27 2.71 4.39
CA ASN A 39 -7.14 3.90 4.39
C ASN A 39 -6.44 5.20 4.86
N GLY A 40 -5.13 5.32 4.56
CA GLY A 40 -4.32 6.47 4.98
C GLY A 40 -3.72 6.36 6.38
N GLU A 41 -4.12 5.37 7.18
CA GLU A 41 -3.61 5.16 8.54
C GLU A 41 -2.48 4.14 8.59
N PRO A 42 -1.47 4.31 9.49
CA PRO A 42 -0.36 3.40 9.63
C PRO A 42 -0.77 2.15 10.42
N TRP A 43 -0.47 0.98 9.87
CA TRP A 43 -0.65 -0.32 10.51
C TRP A 43 0.69 -1.04 10.60
N PHE A 44 1.02 -1.54 11.76
CA PHE A 44 2.30 -2.18 12.05
C PHE A 44 2.19 -3.70 11.94
N VAL A 45 3.13 -4.35 11.27
CA VAL A 45 3.14 -5.81 11.18
C VAL A 45 3.40 -6.40 12.57
N ALA A 46 2.40 -7.10 13.09
CA ALA A 46 2.38 -7.58 14.48
C ALA A 46 3.57 -8.49 14.84
N LYS A 47 4.00 -9.34 13.90
CA LYS A 47 5.17 -10.21 14.08
C LYS A 47 6.45 -9.40 14.36
N ASP A 48 6.64 -8.32 13.63
CA ASP A 48 7.84 -7.49 13.76
C ASP A 48 7.82 -6.71 15.07
N VAL A 49 6.65 -6.18 15.47
CA VAL A 49 6.43 -5.50 16.75
C VAL A 49 6.69 -6.47 17.92
N CYS A 50 6.11 -7.68 17.88
CA CYS A 50 6.30 -8.66 18.93
C CYS A 50 7.77 -9.11 19.04
N ALA A 51 8.48 -9.23 17.92
CA ALA A 51 9.91 -9.53 17.92
C ALA A 51 10.72 -8.38 18.56
N ALA A 52 10.42 -7.11 18.21
CA ALA A 52 11.07 -5.94 18.81
C ALA A 52 10.79 -5.80 20.32
N LEU A 53 9.62 -6.23 20.78
CA LEU A 53 9.25 -6.24 22.20
C LEU A 53 9.65 -7.52 22.91
N GLU A 54 10.34 -8.43 22.22
CA GLU A 54 10.75 -9.75 22.74
C GLU A 54 9.59 -10.55 23.34
N LEU A 55 8.40 -10.44 22.75
CA LEU A 55 7.21 -11.17 23.14
C LEU A 55 7.24 -12.57 22.53
N SER A 56 7.35 -13.60 23.39
CA SER A 56 7.42 -15.00 22.95
C SER A 56 6.11 -15.52 22.33
N ASN A 57 4.97 -15.00 22.76
CA ASN A 57 3.66 -15.42 22.30
C ASN A 57 2.89 -14.26 21.68
N SER A 58 3.14 -14.02 20.39
CA SER A 58 2.46 -12.96 19.63
C SER A 58 0.94 -13.17 19.54
N ARG A 59 0.47 -14.42 19.49
CA ARG A 59 -0.96 -14.74 19.44
C ARG A 59 -1.70 -14.25 20.69
N MET A 60 -1.18 -14.55 21.87
CA MET A 60 -1.77 -14.08 23.14
C MET A 60 -1.68 -12.54 23.26
N ALA A 61 -0.58 -11.96 22.81
CA ALA A 61 -0.42 -10.51 22.84
C ALA A 61 -1.49 -9.81 21.98
N LEU A 62 -1.79 -10.36 20.79
CA LEU A 62 -2.82 -9.84 19.91
C LEU A 62 -4.24 -10.08 20.41
N GLN A 63 -4.50 -11.19 21.10
CA GLN A 63 -5.81 -11.45 21.69
C GLN A 63 -6.20 -10.46 22.79
N ALA A 64 -5.22 -9.79 23.38
CA ALA A 64 -5.43 -8.76 24.40
C ALA A 64 -5.71 -7.35 23.83
N LEU A 65 -5.76 -7.22 22.51
CA LEU A 65 -6.13 -5.99 21.80
C LEU A 65 -7.60 -6.03 21.41
N ASP A 66 -8.19 -4.85 21.26
CA ASP A 66 -9.55 -4.70 20.78
C ASP A 66 -9.66 -5.04 19.28
N ASP A 67 -10.87 -5.31 18.77
CA ASP A 67 -11.04 -5.77 17.38
C ASP A 67 -10.68 -4.71 16.35
N ASP A 68 -10.87 -3.42 16.67
CA ASP A 68 -10.48 -2.27 15.86
C ASP A 68 -8.95 -2.03 15.84
N GLU A 69 -8.21 -2.64 16.77
CA GLU A 69 -6.76 -2.54 16.87
C GLU A 69 -6.03 -3.67 16.14
N ARG A 70 -6.77 -4.63 15.57
CA ARG A 70 -6.24 -5.80 14.85
C ARG A 70 -6.76 -5.84 13.43
N ASN A 71 -5.88 -6.14 12.50
CA ASN A 71 -6.24 -6.35 11.10
C ASN A 71 -5.36 -7.44 10.48
N THR A 72 -5.73 -7.88 9.28
CA THR A 72 -4.92 -8.78 8.48
C THR A 72 -4.53 -8.09 7.18
N VAL A 73 -3.23 -8.03 6.92
CA VAL A 73 -2.67 -7.44 5.70
C VAL A 73 -2.03 -8.51 4.84
N THR A 74 -2.20 -8.40 3.53
CA THR A 74 -1.55 -9.28 2.56
C THR A 74 -0.30 -8.60 2.04
N LEU A 75 0.87 -9.18 2.31
CA LEU A 75 2.17 -8.70 1.84
C LEU A 75 2.68 -9.66 0.77
N THR A 76 2.66 -9.23 -0.48
CA THR A 76 3.08 -10.06 -1.63
C THR A 76 4.58 -9.97 -1.92
N TYR A 77 5.28 -8.98 -1.36
CA TYR A 77 6.66 -8.69 -1.69
C TYR A 77 7.67 -9.44 -0.82
N GLY A 78 8.50 -10.29 -1.46
CA GLY A 78 9.75 -10.79 -0.89
C GLY A 78 9.67 -11.93 0.14
N ILE A 79 8.51 -12.58 0.31
CA ILE A 79 8.33 -13.61 1.34
C ILE A 79 7.90 -14.94 0.72
N ARG A 80 8.77 -15.97 0.85
CA ARG A 80 8.33 -17.36 0.70
C ARG A 80 7.49 -17.72 1.93
N GLY A 81 6.21 -18.03 1.76
CA GLY A 81 5.32 -18.45 2.82
C GLY A 81 3.94 -17.80 2.76
N ASN A 82 3.24 -17.77 3.91
CA ASN A 82 1.90 -17.18 3.99
C ASN A 82 1.96 -15.65 3.76
N PRO A 83 1.30 -15.12 2.72
CA PRO A 83 1.28 -13.70 2.44
C PRO A 83 0.46 -12.90 3.46
N ASN A 84 -0.41 -13.56 4.23
CA ASN A 84 -1.28 -12.91 5.19
C ASN A 84 -0.54 -12.72 6.53
N HIS A 85 -0.42 -11.47 6.94
CA HIS A 85 0.20 -11.07 8.19
C HIS A 85 -0.81 -10.34 9.07
N SER A 86 -0.80 -10.63 10.38
CA SER A 86 -1.53 -9.80 11.33
C SER A 86 -0.85 -8.45 11.45
N ALA A 87 -1.65 -7.40 11.48
CA ALA A 87 -1.21 -6.03 11.69
C ALA A 87 -1.93 -5.44 12.91
N VAL A 88 -1.33 -4.46 13.53
CA VAL A 88 -1.88 -3.72 14.66
C VAL A 88 -1.93 -2.23 14.33
N SER A 89 -2.99 -1.57 14.78
CA SER A 89 -3.12 -0.11 14.69
C SER A 89 -2.09 0.60 15.54
N GLU A 90 -2.01 1.92 15.42
CA GLU A 90 -1.12 2.73 16.25
C GLU A 90 -1.47 2.60 17.75
N SER A 91 -2.76 2.60 18.12
CA SER A 91 -3.20 2.40 19.49
C SER A 91 -2.83 0.99 20.02
N GLY A 92 -3.05 -0.04 19.21
CA GLY A 92 -2.65 -1.41 19.52
C GLY A 92 -1.15 -1.55 19.71
N PHE A 93 -0.34 -0.87 18.89
CA PHE A 93 1.11 -0.83 19.04
C PHE A 93 1.52 -0.23 20.40
N TYR A 94 0.95 0.90 20.81
CA TYR A 94 1.24 1.50 22.12
C TYR A 94 0.77 0.63 23.28
N LYS A 95 -0.40 -0.03 23.17
CA LYS A 95 -0.87 -0.99 24.16
C LYS A 95 0.09 -2.18 24.33
N LEU A 96 0.63 -2.71 23.23
CA LEU A 96 1.63 -3.79 23.29
C LEU A 96 2.90 -3.35 24.02
N ILE A 97 3.40 -2.12 23.75
CA ILE A 97 4.57 -1.58 24.48
C ILE A 97 4.25 -1.45 25.96
N ALA A 98 3.11 -0.83 26.31
CA ALA A 98 2.74 -0.58 27.70
C ALA A 98 2.54 -1.88 28.53
N ARG A 99 2.09 -2.96 27.87
CA ARG A 99 1.89 -4.28 28.50
C ARG A 99 3.14 -5.15 28.52
N SER A 100 4.19 -4.80 27.75
CA SER A 100 5.42 -5.59 27.70
C SER A 100 6.23 -5.43 28.99
N ARG A 101 6.34 -6.50 29.79
CA ARG A 101 7.20 -6.51 30.98
C ARG A 101 8.66 -6.19 30.62
N LYS A 102 9.16 -6.70 29.49
CA LYS A 102 10.52 -6.43 29.03
C LYS A 102 10.73 -4.99 28.60
N ALA A 103 9.71 -4.31 28.11
CA ALA A 103 9.79 -2.88 27.77
C ALA A 103 10.00 -1.99 29.01
N THR A 104 9.62 -2.46 30.20
CA THR A 104 9.83 -1.75 31.46
C THR A 104 11.09 -2.21 32.22
N THR A 105 11.73 -3.31 31.80
CA THR A 105 12.93 -3.88 32.47
C THR A 105 14.19 -3.22 31.87
N PRO A 106 14.96 -2.43 32.66
CA PRO A 106 16.19 -1.81 32.18
C PRO A 106 17.19 -2.82 31.60
N GLY A 107 17.94 -2.43 30.58
CA GLY A 107 18.97 -3.26 29.96
C GLY A 107 18.46 -4.21 28.87
N THR A 108 17.15 -4.47 28.76
CA THR A 108 16.62 -5.30 27.68
C THR A 108 16.56 -4.53 26.36
N PHE A 109 16.55 -5.26 25.25
CA PHE A 109 16.35 -4.64 23.92
C PHE A 109 14.98 -3.97 23.83
N ALA A 110 13.93 -4.63 24.32
CA ALA A 110 12.58 -4.10 24.34
C ALA A 110 12.47 -2.76 25.11
N HIS A 111 13.22 -2.62 26.24
CA HIS A 111 13.28 -1.36 26.99
C HIS A 111 13.96 -0.24 26.18
N ARG A 112 15.07 -0.54 25.50
CA ARG A 112 15.73 0.46 24.62
C ARG A 112 14.83 0.87 23.46
N PHE A 113 14.17 -0.12 22.84
CA PHE A 113 13.22 0.12 21.75
C PHE A 113 12.04 1.00 22.20
N SER A 114 11.40 0.69 23.32
CA SER A 114 10.28 1.50 23.81
C SER A 114 10.70 2.91 24.21
N ASN A 115 11.86 3.06 24.84
CA ASN A 115 12.41 4.39 25.15
C ASN A 115 12.70 5.21 23.90
N TRP A 116 13.27 4.59 22.87
CA TRP A 116 13.48 5.23 21.59
C TRP A 116 12.16 5.72 20.95
N VAL A 117 11.13 4.86 20.94
CA VAL A 117 9.81 5.24 20.43
C VAL A 117 9.24 6.45 21.18
N PHE A 118 9.22 6.42 22.52
CA PHE A 118 8.60 7.47 23.32
C PHE A 118 9.45 8.72 23.46
N ARG A 119 10.76 8.65 23.44
CA ARG A 119 11.66 9.80 23.64
C ARG A 119 12.09 10.47 22.35
N GLU A 120 12.14 9.74 21.26
CA GLU A 120 12.65 10.25 19.97
C GLU A 120 11.58 10.26 18.88
N VAL A 121 10.97 9.09 18.57
CA VAL A 121 10.07 8.95 17.42
C VAL A 121 8.81 9.81 17.61
N ILE A 122 8.06 9.59 18.68
CA ILE A 122 6.81 10.31 18.94
C ILE A 122 7.03 11.81 19.09
N PRO A 123 8.01 12.30 19.90
CA PRO A 123 8.26 13.72 20.00
C PRO A 123 8.72 14.36 18.68
N SER A 124 9.48 13.64 17.86
CA SER A 124 9.88 14.12 16.54
C SER A 124 8.66 14.29 15.63
N ILE A 125 7.82 13.26 15.51
CA ILE A 125 6.59 13.32 14.71
C ILE A 125 5.69 14.46 15.17
N ARG A 126 5.49 14.62 16.47
CA ARG A 126 4.67 15.70 17.03
C ARG A 126 5.22 17.09 16.71
N LYS A 127 6.54 17.27 16.69
CA LYS A 127 7.19 18.57 16.45
C LYS A 127 7.32 18.91 14.97
N THR A 128 7.61 17.92 14.14
CA THR A 128 8.02 18.11 12.74
C THR A 128 7.08 17.46 11.73
N GLY A 129 6.12 16.65 12.17
CA GLY A 129 5.22 15.88 11.31
C GLY A 129 5.83 14.62 10.74
N ALA A 130 7.13 14.34 10.98
CA ALA A 130 7.82 13.17 10.47
C ALA A 130 8.99 12.75 11.38
N TYR A 131 9.41 11.49 11.29
CA TYR A 131 10.61 10.99 11.95
C TYR A 131 11.70 10.74 10.91
N GLY A 132 12.89 11.27 11.17
CA GLY A 132 14.09 11.04 10.36
C GLY A 132 14.22 11.87 9.09
N VAL A 133 13.13 12.38 8.52
CA VAL A 133 13.15 13.27 7.36
C VAL A 133 12.31 14.52 7.66
N PRO A 134 12.84 15.72 7.43
CA PRO A 134 12.07 16.95 7.63
C PRO A 134 10.80 16.95 6.78
N PHE A 135 9.65 17.27 7.38
CA PHE A 135 8.34 17.32 6.72
C PHE A 135 8.35 18.16 5.44
N ALA A 136 9.09 19.26 5.43
CA ALA A 136 9.23 20.12 4.26
C ALA A 136 9.81 19.36 3.05
N LEU A 137 10.82 18.49 3.26
CA LEU A 137 11.42 17.69 2.19
C LEU A 137 10.48 16.59 1.71
N LEU A 138 9.73 15.94 2.62
CA LEU A 138 8.72 14.94 2.25
C LEU A 138 7.59 15.57 1.44
N ASN A 139 7.10 16.75 1.85
CA ASN A 139 6.05 17.46 1.15
C ASN A 139 6.51 17.91 -0.25
N ASP A 140 7.74 18.41 -0.38
CA ASP A 140 8.32 18.79 -1.66
C ASP A 140 8.50 17.57 -2.57
N PHE A 141 8.97 16.45 -2.02
CA PHE A 141 9.08 15.19 -2.76
C PHE A 141 7.72 14.69 -3.24
N SER A 142 6.69 14.69 -2.37
CA SER A 142 5.32 14.28 -2.73
C SER A 142 4.74 15.15 -3.85
N LYS A 143 4.96 16.48 -3.81
CA LYS A 143 4.55 17.39 -4.89
C LYS A 143 5.22 17.06 -6.22
N ARG A 144 6.53 16.82 -6.19
CA ARG A 144 7.29 16.42 -7.40
C ARG A 144 6.83 15.07 -7.94
N GLN A 145 6.58 14.12 -7.08
CA GLN A 145 6.05 12.81 -7.47
C GLN A 145 4.67 12.91 -8.11
N ALA A 146 3.76 13.69 -7.52
CA ALA A 146 2.44 13.92 -8.08
C ALA A 146 2.51 14.63 -9.45
N ALA A 147 3.37 15.63 -9.58
CA ALA A 147 3.60 16.32 -10.86
C ALA A 147 4.15 15.36 -11.93
N TYR A 148 5.09 14.51 -11.57
CA TYR A 148 5.62 13.48 -12.47
C TYR A 148 4.54 12.49 -12.93
N GLN A 149 3.71 12.00 -12.02
CA GLN A 149 2.61 11.09 -12.36
C GLN A 149 1.59 11.74 -13.30
N GLN A 150 1.24 13.01 -13.07
CA GLN A 150 0.35 13.75 -13.97
C GLN A 150 0.94 13.90 -15.36
N GLU A 151 2.23 14.23 -15.45
CA GLU A 151 2.92 14.37 -16.74
C GLU A 151 3.03 13.03 -17.47
N ALA A 152 3.35 11.95 -16.77
CA ALA A 152 3.38 10.60 -17.32
C ALA A 152 2.02 10.17 -17.87
N SER A 153 0.94 10.45 -17.15
CA SER A 153 -0.43 10.17 -17.60
C SER A 153 -0.79 10.97 -18.88
N LYS A 154 -0.44 12.26 -18.95
CA LYS A 154 -0.65 13.08 -20.15
C LYS A 154 0.11 12.55 -21.36
N ARG A 155 1.35 12.11 -21.17
CA ARG A 155 2.16 11.50 -22.24
C ARG A 155 1.58 10.17 -22.72
N GLY A 156 1.11 9.33 -21.79
CA GLY A 156 0.41 8.09 -22.12
C GLY A 156 -0.84 8.32 -22.96
N TYR A 157 -1.66 9.30 -22.59
CA TYR A 157 -2.84 9.68 -23.35
C TYR A 157 -2.50 10.18 -24.77
N ARG A 158 -1.48 11.05 -24.91
CA ARG A 158 -1.03 11.52 -26.24
C ARG A 158 -0.51 10.36 -27.11
N LEU A 159 0.22 9.41 -26.51
CA LEU A 159 0.68 8.24 -27.23
C LEU A 159 -0.48 7.39 -27.75
N GLN A 160 -1.51 7.22 -26.94
CA GLN A 160 -2.72 6.49 -27.33
C GLN A 160 -3.43 7.20 -28.49
N GLN A 161 -3.60 8.53 -28.44
CA GLN A 161 -4.16 9.31 -29.55
C GLN A 161 -3.36 9.17 -30.85
N CYS A 162 -2.03 9.19 -30.77
CA CYS A 162 -1.18 8.97 -31.93
C CYS A 162 -1.35 7.57 -32.55
N LYS A 163 -1.51 6.53 -31.72
CA LYS A 163 -1.79 5.18 -32.20
C LYS A 163 -3.12 5.09 -32.93
N GLU A 164 -4.17 5.66 -32.33
CA GLU A 164 -5.51 5.70 -32.93
C GLU A 164 -5.53 6.46 -34.24
N ALA A 165 -4.83 7.60 -34.31
CA ALA A 165 -4.68 8.38 -35.58
C ALA A 165 -3.93 7.57 -36.63
N LYS A 166 -2.87 6.86 -36.30
CA LYS A 166 -2.14 6.00 -37.23
C LYS A 166 -3.02 4.89 -37.78
N GLU A 167 -3.77 4.19 -36.91
CA GLU A 167 -4.70 3.15 -37.33
C GLU A 167 -5.83 3.68 -38.25
N ALA A 168 -6.26 4.92 -38.00
CA ALA A 168 -7.24 5.59 -38.87
C ALA A 168 -6.67 5.84 -40.26
N LEU A 169 -5.44 6.37 -40.36
CA LEU A 169 -4.75 6.60 -41.64
C LEU A 169 -4.50 5.29 -42.39
N GLU A 170 -4.08 4.23 -41.71
CA GLU A 170 -3.89 2.93 -42.35
C GLU A 170 -5.22 2.32 -42.86
N ARG A 171 -6.33 2.58 -42.17
CA ARG A 171 -7.67 2.19 -42.66
C ARG A 171 -8.07 2.99 -43.91
N GLU A 172 -7.82 4.28 -43.91
CA GLU A 172 -8.09 5.18 -45.05
C GLU A 172 -7.24 4.76 -46.26
N GLU A 173 -5.95 4.52 -46.09
CA GLU A 173 -5.05 4.02 -47.12
C GLU A 173 -5.59 2.74 -47.76
N ARG A 174 -5.93 1.73 -46.95
CA ARG A 174 -6.52 0.47 -47.43
C ARG A 174 -7.81 0.68 -48.21
N ALA A 175 -8.64 1.64 -47.79
CA ALA A 175 -9.88 1.97 -48.50
C ALA A 175 -9.61 2.64 -49.83
N LEU A 176 -8.61 3.52 -49.93
CA LEU A 176 -8.18 4.15 -51.16
C LEU A 176 -7.60 3.13 -52.16
N TRP A 177 -6.72 2.23 -51.67
CA TRP A 177 -6.20 1.16 -52.53
C TRP A 177 -7.32 0.28 -53.08
N ARG A 178 -8.27 -0.15 -52.24
CA ARG A 178 -9.43 -0.94 -52.68
C ARG A 178 -10.29 -0.23 -53.69
N LYS A 179 -10.42 1.10 -53.61
CA LYS A 179 -11.24 1.89 -54.51
C LYS A 179 -10.56 2.18 -55.86
N TYR A 180 -9.25 2.35 -55.86
CA TYR A 180 -8.52 2.82 -57.05
C TYR A 180 -7.55 1.80 -57.64
N GLN A 181 -7.37 0.65 -57.00
CA GLN A 181 -6.60 -0.47 -57.57
C GLN A 181 -7.47 -1.11 -58.66
N PRO A 182 -7.10 -1.04 -59.97
CA PRO A 182 -7.86 -1.72 -60.98
C PRO A 182 -7.77 -3.22 -60.75
N ASP A 183 -8.92 -3.94 -60.82
CA ASP A 183 -8.97 -5.39 -60.82
C ASP A 183 -8.39 -5.88 -62.16
N PHE A 184 -7.09 -6.18 -62.16
CA PHE A 184 -6.42 -6.81 -63.31
C PHE A 184 -6.65 -8.35 -63.40
N LEU A 185 -7.55 -8.90 -62.53
CA LEU A 185 -7.77 -10.32 -62.45
C LEU A 185 -9.16 -10.82 -62.88
N GLU A 186 -10.03 -9.91 -63.41
CA GLU A 186 -11.24 -10.33 -64.13
C GLU A 186 -11.03 -10.20 -65.62
N GLY A 187 -10.20 -11.08 -66.19
CA GLY A 187 -10.01 -11.27 -67.60
C GLY A 187 -9.87 -12.74 -67.92
N ASP A 188 -10.89 -13.28 -68.57
CA ASP A 188 -10.89 -14.51 -69.35
C ASP A 188 -10.90 -15.87 -68.64
N ASN A 189 -12.10 -16.30 -68.30
CA ASN A 189 -12.47 -17.70 -68.42
C ASN A 189 -13.88 -17.79 -69.06
N ASP A 190 -13.95 -17.40 -70.36
CA ASP A 190 -15.00 -17.84 -71.29
C ASP A 190 -14.34 -18.18 -72.60
N ALA A 191 -13.93 -19.47 -72.76
CA ALA A 191 -13.76 -20.19 -74.04
C ALA A 191 -13.73 -21.71 -73.77
#